data_2190590ef2218e3d76b06e64b0924412
#
_entry.id   2190590ef2218e3d76b06e64b0924412
#
_cell.length_a   1.000
_cell.length_b   1.000
_cell.length_c   1.000
_cell.angle_alpha   90.00
_cell.angle_beta   90.00
_cell.angle_gamma   90.00
#
_symmetry.space_group_name_H-M   'P 1'
#
loop_
_entity.id
_entity.type
_entity.pdbx_description
1 polymer ?
#
loop_
_entity_poly.entity_id
_entity_poly.type
_entity_poly.pdbx_seq_one_letter_code
_entity_poly.pdbx_strand_id
1 'polypeptide(L)'
;MYYIFLTHLMAKYEYSKIAIPLNSIGRIYKEKSSQLRPAYQRDRDRVIHSTAFRRLKHKTQVFVNTDIDHYRTRITHSLEVSQIARTFAKIFKLNEDLCETLSLAHDLGHPPFGHAGEESLNECMENFFGFDHNIQTLRIATILE
;
A
#
# COMPACT_ATOMS: atom_id res chain seq x y z
N MET A 1 1.43 24.98 -28.21
CA MET A 1 2.90 24.75 -28.02
C MET A 1 3.25 24.10 -26.66
N TYR A 2 2.51 24.35 -25.58
CA TYR A 2 2.76 23.73 -24.26
C TYR A 2 2.36 22.25 -24.14
N TYR A 3 1.39 21.77 -24.92
CA TYR A 3 0.90 20.39 -24.89
C TYR A 3 1.91 19.35 -25.45
N ILE A 4 2.71 19.76 -26.41
CA ILE A 4 3.73 18.90 -27.04
C ILE A 4 4.94 18.70 -26.11
N PHE A 5 5.23 19.66 -25.23
CA PHE A 5 6.35 19.58 -24.30
C PHE A 5 6.10 18.60 -23.15
N LEU A 6 4.84 18.53 -22.65
CA LEU A 6 4.44 17.59 -21.61
C LEU A 6 4.39 16.14 -22.12
N THR A 7 3.96 15.94 -23.35
CA THR A 7 3.95 14.58 -23.96
C THR A 7 5.35 14.07 -24.26
N HIS A 8 6.31 14.95 -24.57
CA HIS A 8 7.70 14.56 -24.83
C HIS A 8 8.50 14.26 -23.56
N LEU A 9 8.16 14.90 -22.42
CA LEU A 9 8.78 14.63 -21.12
C LEU A 9 8.31 13.30 -20.51
N MET A 10 7.08 12.87 -20.82
CA MET A 10 6.51 11.56 -20.41
C MET A 10 6.98 10.40 -21.30
N ALA A 11 7.63 10.68 -22.46
CA ALA A 11 7.86 9.70 -23.52
C ALA A 11 9.18 8.92 -23.40
N LYS A 12 9.88 8.94 -22.27
CA LYS A 12 11.22 8.28 -22.18
C LYS A 12 11.53 7.51 -20.89
N TYR A 13 10.52 7.13 -20.12
CA TYR A 13 10.79 6.18 -19.04
C TYR A 13 10.59 4.77 -19.58
N GLU A 14 11.67 4.12 -20.02
CA GLU A 14 11.64 2.75 -20.50
C GLU A 14 11.60 1.82 -19.30
N TYR A 15 10.41 1.29 -19.02
CA TYR A 15 10.22 0.31 -17.95
C TYR A 15 10.95 -0.99 -18.26
N SER A 16 11.40 -1.67 -17.21
CA SER A 16 11.94 -3.02 -17.31
C SER A 16 10.89 -3.98 -17.89
N LYS A 17 11.35 -5.03 -18.59
CA LYS A 17 10.46 -6.08 -19.14
C LYS A 17 9.63 -6.79 -18.07
N ILE A 18 10.10 -6.78 -16.81
CA ILE A 18 9.38 -7.37 -15.66
C ILE A 18 8.43 -6.38 -14.98
N ALA A 19 8.44 -5.10 -15.39
CA ALA A 19 7.59 -4.09 -14.80
C ALA A 19 6.14 -4.26 -15.25
N ILE A 20 5.22 -4.09 -14.31
CA ILE A 20 3.80 -3.98 -14.64
C ILE A 20 3.60 -2.66 -15.41
N PRO A 21 2.87 -2.67 -16.54
CA PRO A 21 2.60 -1.47 -17.32
C PRO A 21 1.98 -0.35 -16.48
N LEU A 22 2.18 0.91 -16.89
CA LEU A 22 1.56 2.10 -16.28
C LEU A 22 0.03 2.00 -16.18
N ASN A 23 -0.57 1.31 -17.14
CA ASN A 23 -2.00 1.09 -17.14
C ASN A 23 -2.33 -0.17 -16.34
N SER A 24 -3.21 -0.02 -15.37
CA SER A 24 -3.77 -1.13 -14.61
C SER A 24 -4.34 -2.21 -15.55
N ILE A 25 -4.13 -3.49 -15.18
CA ILE A 25 -4.75 -4.65 -15.86
C ILE A 25 -6.28 -4.54 -15.86
N GLY A 26 -6.82 -3.74 -14.96
CA GLY A 26 -8.23 -3.49 -14.78
C GLY A 26 -8.58 -3.30 -13.31
N ARG A 27 -9.82 -3.01 -13.05
CA ARG A 27 -10.38 -2.84 -11.70
C ARG A 27 -11.55 -3.78 -11.52
N ILE A 28 -11.72 -4.31 -10.32
CA ILE A 28 -12.92 -5.11 -9.96
C ILE A 28 -14.18 -4.27 -10.20
N TYR A 29 -14.15 -3.01 -9.79
CA TYR A 29 -15.22 -2.05 -10.03
C TYR A 29 -14.81 -1.08 -11.14
N LYS A 30 -15.62 -0.98 -12.19
CA LYS A 30 -15.35 -0.07 -13.32
C LYS A 30 -15.43 1.38 -12.86
N GLU A 31 -14.40 2.14 -13.17
CA GLU A 31 -14.31 3.57 -12.88
C GLU A 31 -13.93 4.37 -14.12
N LYS A 32 -14.34 5.64 -14.16
CA LYS A 32 -13.84 6.58 -15.16
C LYS A 32 -12.35 6.84 -14.93
N SER A 33 -11.57 6.78 -16.00
CA SER A 33 -10.17 7.18 -15.96
C SER A 33 -10.04 8.66 -15.58
N SER A 34 -9.01 8.99 -14.81
CA SER A 34 -8.66 10.37 -14.54
C SER A 34 -7.67 10.88 -15.59
N GLN A 35 -7.88 12.10 -16.09
CA GLN A 35 -6.93 12.75 -17.00
C GLN A 35 -5.67 13.25 -16.27
N LEU A 36 -5.76 13.46 -14.95
CA LEU A 36 -4.70 14.07 -14.15
C LEU A 36 -3.85 13.07 -13.41
N ARG A 37 -4.42 11.92 -13.01
CA ARG A 37 -3.74 10.94 -12.14
C ARG A 37 -3.82 9.54 -12.72
N PRO A 38 -2.68 8.86 -12.90
CA PRO A 38 -2.64 7.43 -13.26
C PRO A 38 -3.40 6.56 -12.26
N ALA A 39 -3.74 5.33 -12.66
CA ALA A 39 -4.54 4.42 -11.85
C ALA A 39 -3.88 4.12 -10.49
N TYR A 40 -2.60 3.77 -10.48
CA TYR A 40 -1.89 3.42 -9.24
C TYR A 40 -1.68 4.60 -8.30
N GLN A 41 -1.49 5.82 -8.84
CA GLN A 41 -1.46 7.03 -8.03
C GLN A 41 -2.80 7.28 -7.32
N ARG A 42 -3.92 7.04 -8.00
CA ARG A 42 -5.25 7.13 -7.39
C ARG A 42 -5.44 6.09 -6.29
N ASP A 43 -4.90 4.89 -6.47
CA ASP A 43 -4.97 3.83 -5.46
C ASP A 43 -4.11 4.17 -4.24
N ARG A 44 -2.91 4.71 -4.44
CA ARG A 44 -2.08 5.25 -3.36
C ARG A 44 -2.83 6.30 -2.55
N ASP A 45 -3.45 7.27 -3.24
CA ASP A 45 -4.20 8.33 -2.58
C ASP A 45 -5.35 7.74 -1.74
N ARG A 46 -6.07 6.73 -2.25
CA ARG A 46 -7.12 6.02 -1.50
C ARG A 46 -6.57 5.33 -0.26
N VAL A 47 -5.46 4.60 -0.40
CA VAL A 47 -4.82 3.94 0.74
C VAL A 47 -4.49 4.95 1.84
N ILE A 48 -3.83 6.06 1.50
CA ILE A 48 -3.44 7.09 2.46
C ILE A 48 -4.67 7.71 3.16
N HIS A 49 -5.76 7.90 2.42
CA HIS A 49 -6.99 8.49 2.96
C HIS A 49 -7.94 7.48 3.62
N SER A 50 -7.63 6.18 3.57
CA SER A 50 -8.44 5.14 4.18
C SER A 50 -8.45 5.21 5.71
N THR A 51 -9.52 4.71 6.32
CA THR A 51 -9.62 4.61 7.77
C THR A 51 -8.63 3.58 8.30
N ALA A 52 -8.43 2.49 7.56
CA ALA A 52 -7.49 1.42 7.91
C ALA A 52 -6.06 1.97 8.01
N PHE A 53 -5.61 2.80 7.06
CA PHE A 53 -4.29 3.41 7.09
C PHE A 53 -4.11 4.33 8.32
N ARG A 54 -5.11 5.16 8.63
CA ARG A 54 -5.07 6.01 9.83
C ARG A 54 -4.97 5.23 11.13
N ARG A 55 -5.59 4.04 11.20
CA ARG A 55 -5.50 3.16 12.38
C ARG A 55 -4.11 2.62 12.63
N LEU A 56 -3.24 2.56 11.62
CA LEU A 56 -1.85 2.14 11.78
C LEU A 56 -1.06 3.03 12.75
N LYS A 57 -1.49 4.27 12.96
CA LYS A 57 -0.91 5.18 13.96
C LYS A 57 -0.99 4.62 15.38
N HIS A 58 -2.04 3.86 15.69
CA HIS A 58 -2.31 3.33 17.03
C HIS A 58 -1.91 1.86 17.18
N LYS A 59 -1.32 1.27 16.14
CA LYS A 59 -0.80 -0.10 16.16
C LYS A 59 0.71 -0.06 16.33
N THR A 60 1.22 -0.78 17.33
CA THR A 60 2.66 -0.89 17.58
C THR A 60 3.31 -1.82 16.55
N GLN A 61 4.57 -1.54 16.21
CA GLN A 61 5.33 -2.44 15.33
C GLN A 61 5.87 -3.63 16.13
N VAL A 62 6.60 -3.38 17.19
CA VAL A 62 7.21 -4.40 18.05
C VAL A 62 6.94 -4.11 19.52
N PHE A 63 7.20 -2.89 19.98
CA PHE A 63 7.05 -2.50 21.37
C PHE A 63 5.77 -1.71 21.61
N VAL A 64 5.13 -1.95 22.76
CA VAL A 64 3.95 -1.17 23.17
C VAL A 64 4.42 0.26 23.50
N ASN A 65 3.85 1.21 22.78
CA ASN A 65 4.17 2.63 22.95
C ASN A 65 3.23 3.21 24.03
N THR A 66 3.69 3.23 25.29
CA THR A 66 2.89 3.78 26.38
C THR A 66 3.24 5.23 26.71
N ASP A 67 4.51 5.62 26.64
CA ASP A 67 4.94 6.93 27.17
C ASP A 67 6.13 7.58 26.45
N ILE A 68 6.65 7.02 25.37
CA ILE A 68 7.85 7.50 24.70
C ILE A 68 7.64 7.67 23.21
N ASP A 69 7.76 8.91 22.71
CA ASP A 69 7.56 9.30 21.30
C ASP A 69 8.54 8.68 20.29
N HIS A 70 9.55 7.93 20.76
CA HIS A 70 10.60 7.35 19.92
C HIS A 70 10.24 5.99 19.31
N TYR A 71 9.17 5.34 19.77
CA TYR A 71 8.81 4.03 19.24
C TYR A 71 8.14 4.14 17.86
N ARG A 72 8.59 3.26 16.96
CA ARG A 72 8.04 3.14 15.62
C ARG A 72 6.62 2.58 15.69
N THR A 73 5.68 3.30 15.10
CA THR A 73 4.32 2.83 14.84
C THR A 73 4.25 2.15 13.47
N ARG A 74 3.19 1.40 13.18
CA ARG A 74 3.02 0.77 11.86
C ARG A 74 2.89 1.79 10.73
N ILE A 75 2.34 2.97 10.98
CA ILE A 75 2.26 4.02 9.96
C ILE A 75 3.65 4.55 9.59
N THR A 76 4.52 4.80 10.57
CA THR A 76 5.89 5.25 10.28
C THR A 76 6.70 4.17 9.58
N HIS A 77 6.53 2.90 9.97
CA HIS A 77 7.12 1.77 9.27
C HIS A 77 6.69 1.70 7.81
N SER A 78 5.38 1.77 7.53
CA SER A 78 4.86 1.73 6.15
C SER A 78 5.41 2.88 5.29
N LEU A 79 5.59 4.07 5.86
CA LEU A 79 6.20 5.20 5.16
C LEU A 79 7.68 4.95 4.83
N GLU A 80 8.46 4.41 5.76
CA GLU A 80 9.87 4.07 5.54
C GLU A 80 10.02 2.97 4.49
N VAL A 81 9.20 1.92 4.57
CA VAL A 81 9.17 0.85 3.56
C VAL A 81 8.83 1.41 2.19
N SER A 82 7.86 2.32 2.09
CA SER A 82 7.48 2.94 0.81
C SER A 82 8.61 3.77 0.20
N GLN A 83 9.36 4.49 1.01
CA GLN A 83 10.53 5.26 0.55
C GLN A 83 11.61 4.34 -0.05
N ILE A 84 11.92 3.24 0.64
CA ILE A 84 12.89 2.26 0.17
C ILE A 84 12.39 1.58 -1.11
N ALA A 85 11.14 1.14 -1.14
CA ALA A 85 10.53 0.48 -2.30
C ALA A 85 10.54 1.38 -3.54
N ARG A 86 10.27 2.68 -3.40
CA ARG A 86 10.40 3.65 -4.50
C ARG A 86 11.82 3.76 -5.02
N THR A 87 12.81 3.74 -4.12
CA THR A 87 14.22 3.77 -4.52
C THR A 87 14.57 2.54 -5.37
N PHE A 88 14.16 1.35 -4.94
CA PHE A 88 14.32 0.13 -5.73
C PHE A 88 13.55 0.18 -7.05
N ALA A 89 12.32 0.68 -7.03
CA ALA A 89 11.52 0.82 -8.25
C ALA A 89 12.24 1.69 -9.29
N LYS A 90 12.87 2.78 -8.90
CA LYS A 90 13.70 3.62 -9.78
C LYS A 90 14.91 2.86 -10.34
N ILE A 91 15.67 2.19 -9.48
CA ILE A 91 16.88 1.46 -9.86
C ILE A 91 16.55 0.37 -10.89
N PHE A 92 15.49 -0.40 -10.63
CA PHE A 92 15.07 -1.51 -11.48
C PHE A 92 14.11 -1.12 -12.60
N LYS A 93 13.83 0.17 -12.76
CA LYS A 93 12.87 0.69 -13.76
C LYS A 93 11.49 0.03 -13.66
N LEU A 94 11.00 -0.10 -12.44
CA LEU A 94 9.65 -0.60 -12.13
C LEU A 94 8.66 0.55 -12.00
N ASN A 95 7.38 0.23 -11.81
CA ASN A 95 6.34 1.22 -11.57
C ASN A 95 6.42 1.75 -10.13
N GLU A 96 6.91 2.98 -9.96
CA GLU A 96 7.10 3.61 -8.65
C GLU A 96 5.78 3.78 -7.89
N ASP A 97 4.72 4.24 -8.56
CA ASP A 97 3.41 4.47 -7.93
C ASP A 97 2.80 3.15 -7.40
N LEU A 98 2.98 2.06 -8.15
CA LEU A 98 2.53 0.74 -7.71
C LEU A 98 3.34 0.24 -6.52
N CYS A 99 4.67 0.35 -6.56
CA CYS A 99 5.54 -0.06 -5.46
C CYS A 99 5.24 0.72 -4.18
N GLU A 100 5.03 2.03 -4.29
CA GLU A 100 4.62 2.88 -3.18
C GLU A 100 3.26 2.46 -2.62
N THR A 101 2.26 2.26 -3.48
CA THR A 101 0.91 1.85 -3.09
C THR A 101 0.91 0.55 -2.31
N LEU A 102 1.60 -0.48 -2.82
CA LEU A 102 1.71 -1.78 -2.17
C LEU A 102 2.41 -1.69 -0.82
N SER A 103 3.49 -0.90 -0.75
CA SER A 103 4.24 -0.69 0.49
C SER A 103 3.42 0.04 1.55
N LEU A 104 2.58 1.00 1.18
CA LEU A 104 1.68 1.67 2.12
C LEU A 104 0.54 0.75 2.58
N ALA A 105 0.11 -0.16 1.72
CA ALA A 105 -1.03 -1.03 1.99
C ALA A 105 -0.68 -2.30 2.78
N HIS A 106 0.59 -2.74 2.81
CA HIS A 106 0.94 -4.09 3.27
C HIS A 106 0.49 -4.41 4.71
N ASP A 107 0.47 -3.41 5.60
CA ASP A 107 0.14 -3.58 7.01
C ASP A 107 -1.33 -3.26 7.37
N LEU A 108 -2.17 -2.91 6.40
CA LEU A 108 -3.56 -2.48 6.66
C LEU A 108 -4.36 -3.53 7.45
N GLY A 109 -4.17 -4.81 7.14
CA GLY A 109 -4.88 -5.94 7.74
C GLY A 109 -4.32 -6.41 9.06
N HIS A 110 -3.19 -5.87 9.53
CA HIS A 110 -2.55 -6.34 10.75
C HIS A 110 -3.43 -6.08 11.98
N PRO A 111 -3.64 -7.07 12.87
CA PRO A 111 -4.38 -6.88 14.11
C PRO A 111 -3.58 -6.07 15.14
N PRO A 112 -4.20 -5.61 16.24
CA PRO A 112 -3.47 -5.11 17.39
C PRO A 112 -2.62 -6.22 18.02
N PHE A 113 -1.57 -5.84 18.76
CA PHE A 113 -0.63 -6.73 19.45
C PHE A 113 0.27 -7.60 18.54
N GLY A 114 0.47 -7.19 17.28
CA GLY A 114 1.41 -7.83 16.35
C GLY A 114 1.10 -9.30 16.10
N HIS A 115 2.12 -10.14 16.02
CA HIS A 115 1.97 -11.57 15.75
C HIS A 115 1.24 -12.33 16.86
N ALA A 116 1.42 -11.96 18.13
CA ALA A 116 0.67 -12.58 19.22
C ALA A 116 -0.85 -12.36 19.09
N GLY A 117 -1.26 -11.16 18.66
CA GLY A 117 -2.66 -10.88 18.35
C GLY A 117 -3.16 -11.65 17.12
N GLU A 118 -2.31 -11.85 16.13
CA GLU A 118 -2.63 -12.63 14.94
C GLU A 118 -2.83 -14.12 15.27
N GLU A 119 -1.90 -14.70 16.03
CA GLU A 119 -2.00 -16.09 16.51
C GLU A 119 -3.28 -16.32 17.31
N SER A 120 -3.58 -15.44 18.27
CA SER A 120 -4.80 -15.53 19.07
C SER A 120 -6.08 -15.43 18.23
N LEU A 121 -6.10 -14.52 17.24
CA LEU A 121 -7.22 -14.42 16.31
C LEU A 121 -7.33 -15.65 15.42
N ASN A 122 -6.22 -16.19 14.95
CA ASN A 122 -6.20 -17.38 14.12
C ASN A 122 -6.77 -18.59 14.90
N GLU A 123 -6.37 -18.79 16.16
CA GLU A 123 -6.93 -19.83 17.04
C GLU A 123 -8.44 -19.62 17.26
N CYS A 124 -8.88 -18.41 17.59
CA CYS A 124 -10.30 -18.11 17.79
C CYS A 124 -11.14 -18.34 16.53
N MET A 125 -10.53 -18.20 15.36
CA MET A 125 -11.20 -18.34 14.05
C MET A 125 -10.96 -19.69 13.38
N GLU A 126 -10.40 -20.68 14.08
CA GLU A 126 -10.06 -21.98 13.51
C GLU A 126 -11.25 -22.62 12.76
N ASN A 127 -12.45 -22.54 13.31
CA ASN A 127 -13.68 -23.05 12.69
C ASN A 127 -14.21 -22.18 11.53
N PHE A 128 -13.57 -21.02 11.26
CA PHE A 128 -13.95 -20.04 10.25
C PHE A 128 -12.81 -19.73 9.26
N PHE A 129 -11.98 -20.72 8.96
CA PHE A 129 -10.81 -20.63 8.05
C PHE A 129 -9.61 -19.87 8.61
N GLY A 130 -9.57 -19.60 9.91
CA GLY A 130 -8.48 -18.89 10.56
C GLY A 130 -8.41 -17.40 10.25
N PHE A 131 -7.31 -16.77 10.65
CA PHE A 131 -7.02 -15.37 10.39
C PHE A 131 -5.60 -15.21 9.83
N ASP A 132 -5.46 -14.44 8.77
CA ASP A 132 -4.19 -14.03 8.15
C ASP A 132 -4.24 -12.54 7.79
N HIS A 133 -3.24 -11.77 8.24
CA HIS A 133 -3.22 -10.33 8.02
C HIS A 133 -3.08 -9.94 6.55
N ASN A 134 -2.46 -10.76 5.70
CA ASN A 134 -2.33 -10.49 4.26
C ASN A 134 -3.68 -10.65 3.56
N ILE A 135 -4.43 -11.72 3.92
CA ILE A 135 -5.81 -11.92 3.43
C ILE A 135 -6.69 -10.76 3.89
N GLN A 136 -6.56 -10.35 5.14
CA GLN A 136 -7.32 -9.22 5.67
C GLN A 136 -6.91 -7.89 5.00
N THR A 137 -5.63 -7.68 4.68
CA THR A 137 -5.18 -6.53 3.89
C THR A 137 -5.87 -6.47 2.53
N LEU A 138 -5.88 -7.59 1.81
CA LEU A 138 -6.57 -7.68 0.51
C LEU A 138 -8.07 -7.40 0.66
N ARG A 139 -8.71 -7.96 1.69
CA ARG A 139 -10.13 -7.73 1.96
C ARG A 139 -10.44 -6.27 2.25
N ILE A 140 -9.60 -5.57 3.01
CA ILE A 140 -9.74 -4.14 3.27
C ILE A 140 -9.65 -3.36 1.96
N ALA A 141 -8.61 -3.62 1.18
CA ALA A 141 -8.34 -2.87 -0.05
C ALA A 141 -9.37 -3.12 -1.17
N THR A 142 -10.12 -4.23 -1.15
CA THR A 142 -11.02 -4.61 -2.24
C THR A 142 -12.50 -4.60 -1.90
N ILE A 143 -12.86 -4.73 -0.62
CA ILE A 143 -14.25 -4.93 -0.20
C ILE A 143 -14.70 -3.93 0.86
N LEU A 144 -13.84 -3.59 1.82
CA LEU A 144 -14.26 -2.86 3.01
C LEU A 144 -14.03 -1.35 2.92
N GLU A 145 -13.06 -0.87 2.16
CA GLU A 145 -12.70 0.54 1.90
C GLU A 145 -12.31 0.73 0.40
#